data_80c315ed4bfa02ac8615c1d4cd30b549
#
_entry.id   80c315ed4bfa02ac8615c1d4cd30b549
#
_cell.length_a   1.000
_cell.length_b   1.000
_cell.length_c   1.000
_cell.angle_alpha   90.00
_cell.angle_beta   90.00
_cell.angle_gamma   90.00
#
_symmetry.space_group_name_H-M   'P 1'
#
loop_
_entity.id
_entity.type
_entity.pdbx_description
1 polymer ?
#
loop_
_entity_poly.entity_id
_entity_poly.type
_entity_poly.pdbx_seq_one_letter_code
_entity_poly.pdbx_strand_id
1 'polypeptide(L)'
;RSYKRNNHKMDADGTEHQKSEGYTTLKEAEKRKKEIEYKQSLGTFVVPKCTKVKELIKEYVRIYGHNEWGVATYDGNIGLINNYIIPTIGEVQLSEINNHFMEKYYSDLLKMPAVKSSRNPDADKLITAATVHQIHKVLRSCFRQAVKWDMMDRNPATDATLPKYKAEEREIWTAEMLMQAIDACENKWLKVAFHLAFAATVRIGELLGLTWDCVDISEEAISENRAYVFINKQVERVSKEAVEELDSKEVILIFPSQRKNNKTVRVLKTPKTDTSERKVYIPGFVAQCLIDIKKEQDEVKEALGSEYTDYNLIMATTFGMPINGSYIRDQMQKVINKEGLPDVVFHSLRHTSVTYKLKLSGGDI
;
A
#
# COMPACT_ATOMS: atom_id res chain seq x y z
N ARG A 1 20.66 42.31 10.70
CA ARG A 1 20.14 42.33 12.07
C ARG A 1 18.92 41.43 12.11
N SER A 2 18.93 40.37 12.94
CA SER A 2 17.73 39.49 13.15
C SER A 2 17.00 39.99 14.41
N TYR A 3 15.70 40.15 14.31
CA TYR A 3 14.85 40.49 15.46
C TYR A 3 14.41 39.15 16.12
N LYS A 4 14.76 38.97 17.40
CA LYS A 4 14.36 37.80 18.21
C LYS A 4 13.30 38.21 19.20
N ARG A 5 12.29 37.36 19.40
CA ARG A 5 11.31 37.53 20.45
C ARG A 5 11.21 36.22 21.25
N ASN A 6 11.05 36.40 22.56
CA ASN A 6 10.82 35.31 23.52
C ASN A 6 9.34 35.30 23.89
N ASN A 7 8.67 34.17 23.71
CA ASN A 7 7.30 33.95 24.18
C ASN A 7 7.36 33.04 25.43
N HIS A 8 6.73 33.49 26.50
CA HIS A 8 6.64 32.73 27.74
C HIS A 8 5.25 32.11 27.87
N LYS A 9 5.17 30.86 28.30
CA LYS A 9 3.92 30.17 28.67
C LYS A 9 4.17 29.35 29.90
N MET A 10 3.24 29.36 30.84
CA MET A 10 3.17 28.42 31.95
C MET A 10 2.23 27.28 31.57
N ASP A 11 2.64 26.05 31.79
CA ASP A 11 1.77 24.87 31.73
C ASP A 11 0.97 24.73 33.01
N ALA A 12 -0.03 23.81 33.01
CA ALA A 12 -0.92 23.59 34.15
C ALA A 12 -0.19 23.11 35.42
N ASP A 13 1.04 22.62 35.27
CA ASP A 13 1.96 22.20 36.34
C ASP A 13 2.91 23.32 36.82
N GLY A 14 2.80 24.53 36.28
CA GLY A 14 3.61 25.70 36.65
C GLY A 14 4.97 25.78 35.98
N THR A 15 5.26 24.93 34.99
CA THR A 15 6.52 24.95 34.23
C THR A 15 6.50 26.04 33.15
N GLU A 16 7.50 26.95 33.18
CA GLU A 16 7.62 28.04 32.21
C GLU A 16 8.39 27.59 30.98
N HIS A 17 7.72 27.65 29.82
CA HIS A 17 8.33 27.38 28.52
C HIS A 17 8.61 28.67 27.76
N GLN A 18 9.87 28.89 27.39
CA GLN A 18 10.29 30.02 26.57
C GLN A 18 10.63 29.56 25.16
N LYS A 19 9.96 30.12 24.15
CA LYS A 19 10.27 29.88 22.74
C LYS A 19 10.58 31.18 22.05
N SER A 20 11.68 31.25 21.29
CA SER A 20 12.07 32.43 20.51
C SER A 20 11.87 32.17 19.03
N GLU A 21 11.24 33.13 18.34
CA GLU A 21 11.10 33.15 16.88
C GLU A 21 11.96 34.30 16.32
N GLY A 22 12.70 34.04 15.22
CA GLY A 22 13.52 35.03 14.53
C GLY A 22 12.82 35.52 13.26
N TYR A 23 12.87 36.85 13.03
CA TYR A 23 12.27 37.51 11.85
C TYR A 23 13.29 38.34 11.12
N THR A 24 13.12 38.45 9.80
CA THR A 24 14.00 39.26 8.94
C THR A 24 13.67 40.73 9.03
N THR A 25 12.43 41.13 9.32
CA THR A 25 11.99 42.51 9.46
C THR A 25 11.24 42.75 10.77
N LEU A 26 11.35 43.99 11.28
CA LEU A 26 10.59 44.42 12.47
C LEU A 26 9.08 44.34 12.25
N LYS A 27 8.61 44.67 11.05
CA LYS A 27 7.18 44.65 10.67
C LYS A 27 6.60 43.24 10.73
N GLU A 28 7.35 42.23 10.33
CA GLU A 28 6.94 40.82 10.45
C GLU A 28 6.86 40.38 11.92
N ALA A 29 7.86 40.75 12.72
CA ALA A 29 7.87 40.47 14.15
C ALA A 29 6.67 41.11 14.89
N GLU A 30 6.32 42.37 14.56
CA GLU A 30 5.19 43.08 15.13
C GLU A 30 3.85 42.48 14.68
N LYS A 31 3.71 42.11 13.41
CA LYS A 31 2.50 41.43 12.90
C LYS A 31 2.28 40.13 13.65
N ARG A 32 3.31 39.31 13.79
CA ARG A 32 3.24 38.04 14.51
C ARG A 32 2.93 38.22 15.98
N LYS A 33 3.48 39.30 16.58
CA LYS A 33 3.16 39.67 17.96
C LYS A 33 1.66 39.89 18.16
N LYS A 34 1.05 40.73 17.32
CA LYS A 34 -0.39 41.02 17.41
C LYS A 34 -1.25 39.80 17.19
N GLU A 35 -0.85 38.91 16.27
CA GLU A 35 -1.54 37.66 16.02
C GLU A 35 -1.50 36.71 17.25
N ILE A 36 -0.32 36.58 17.89
CA ILE A 36 -0.16 35.79 19.10
C ILE A 36 -0.98 36.37 20.26
N GLU A 37 -0.92 37.67 20.48
CA GLU A 37 -1.67 38.37 21.52
C GLU A 37 -3.18 38.23 21.33
N TYR A 38 -3.64 38.29 20.08
CA TYR A 38 -5.04 38.05 19.73
C TYR A 38 -5.45 36.59 20.01
N LYS A 39 -4.65 35.60 19.59
CA LYS A 39 -4.93 34.18 19.86
C LYS A 39 -4.85 33.87 21.36
N GLN A 40 -3.96 34.53 22.11
CA GLN A 40 -3.89 34.42 23.57
C GLN A 40 -5.13 34.99 24.25
N SER A 41 -5.63 36.14 23.79
CA SER A 41 -6.85 36.73 24.33
C SER A 41 -8.10 35.90 24.11
N LEU A 42 -8.11 35.07 23.04
CA LEU A 42 -9.16 34.10 22.75
C LEU A 42 -8.95 32.74 23.45
N GLY A 43 -7.86 32.54 24.20
CA GLY A 43 -7.52 31.26 24.81
C GLY A 43 -7.15 30.16 23.79
N THR A 44 -6.98 30.51 22.52
CA THR A 44 -6.73 29.55 21.42
C THR A 44 -5.25 29.44 21.05
N PHE A 45 -4.35 30.17 21.73
CA PHE A 45 -2.93 30.13 21.41
C PHE A 45 -2.28 28.86 21.97
N VAL A 46 -1.85 27.99 21.08
CA VAL A 46 -1.01 26.83 21.38
C VAL A 46 0.40 27.12 20.84
N VAL A 47 1.44 26.96 21.67
CA VAL A 47 2.82 27.02 21.19
C VAL A 47 3.05 25.83 20.26
N PRO A 48 3.36 26.04 18.96
CA PRO A 48 3.56 24.93 18.04
C PRO A 48 4.72 24.07 18.52
N LYS A 49 4.49 22.77 18.78
CA LYS A 49 5.54 21.80 19.10
C LYS A 49 6.50 21.59 17.93
N CYS A 50 5.98 21.74 16.70
CA CYS A 50 6.72 21.56 15.46
C CYS A 50 6.83 22.90 14.73
N THR A 51 8.04 23.23 14.26
CA THR A 51 8.31 24.41 13.44
C THR A 51 8.69 24.07 12.02
N LYS A 52 9.26 22.88 11.81
CA LYS A 52 9.74 22.40 10.50
C LYS A 52 8.91 21.22 10.02
N VAL A 53 8.89 21.05 8.69
CA VAL A 53 8.19 19.91 8.04
C VAL A 53 8.65 18.57 8.58
N LYS A 54 9.96 18.35 8.76
CA LYS A 54 10.50 17.09 9.30
C LYS A 54 9.99 16.75 10.71
N GLU A 55 9.82 17.76 11.55
CA GLU A 55 9.33 17.59 12.92
C GLU A 55 7.85 17.18 12.90
N LEU A 56 7.06 17.86 12.08
CA LEU A 56 5.65 17.53 11.88
C LEU A 56 5.48 16.12 11.31
N ILE A 57 6.27 15.75 10.29
CA ILE A 57 6.20 14.41 9.69
C ILE A 57 6.58 13.33 10.70
N LYS A 58 7.62 13.56 11.51
CA LYS A 58 8.01 12.61 12.56
C LYS A 58 6.87 12.38 13.55
N GLU A 59 6.20 13.44 13.98
CA GLU A 59 5.07 13.34 14.89
C GLU A 59 3.85 12.69 14.23
N TYR A 60 3.61 13.01 12.96
CA TYR A 60 2.55 12.40 12.15
C TYR A 60 2.74 10.89 11.98
N VAL A 61 3.95 10.44 11.67
CA VAL A 61 4.26 9.01 11.56
C VAL A 61 4.10 8.34 12.92
N ARG A 62 4.64 8.93 13.99
CA ARG A 62 4.64 8.36 15.34
C ARG A 62 3.24 8.18 15.90
N ILE A 63 2.35 9.16 15.74
CA ILE A 63 1.01 9.13 16.34
C ILE A 63 -0.01 8.59 15.35
N TYR A 64 -0.13 9.23 14.18
CA TYR A 64 -1.15 8.89 13.20
C TYR A 64 -0.77 7.64 12.39
N GLY A 65 0.46 7.62 11.89
CA GLY A 65 0.94 6.51 11.07
C GLY A 65 0.92 5.18 11.81
N HIS A 66 1.42 5.15 13.03
CA HIS A 66 1.44 3.94 13.86
C HIS A 66 0.02 3.41 14.15
N ASN A 67 -0.94 4.29 14.41
CA ASN A 67 -2.31 3.87 14.74
C ASN A 67 -3.15 3.50 13.51
N GLU A 68 -3.02 4.26 12.41
CA GLU A 68 -3.94 4.19 11.26
C GLU A 68 -3.41 3.37 10.08
N TRP A 69 -2.07 3.22 9.97
CA TRP A 69 -1.52 2.51 8.82
C TRP A 69 -1.36 1.03 9.10
N GLY A 70 -1.71 0.21 8.10
CA GLY A 70 -1.25 -1.16 8.05
C GLY A 70 0.17 -1.23 7.51
N VAL A 71 0.86 -2.37 7.70
CA VAL A 71 2.30 -2.58 7.44
C VAL A 71 2.73 -2.14 6.04
N ALA A 72 1.98 -2.48 5.00
CA ALA A 72 2.31 -2.10 3.62
C ALA A 72 2.12 -0.61 3.33
N THR A 73 1.12 0.02 3.96
CA THR A 73 0.89 1.47 3.85
C THR A 73 2.02 2.23 4.54
N TYR A 74 2.45 1.76 5.71
CA TYR A 74 3.59 2.30 6.44
C TYR A 74 4.85 2.24 5.58
N ASP A 75 5.22 1.06 5.08
CA ASP A 75 6.38 0.84 4.22
C ASP A 75 6.40 1.78 3.00
N GLY A 76 5.27 1.87 2.29
CA GLY A 76 5.13 2.77 1.14
C GLY A 76 5.25 4.25 1.49
N ASN A 77 4.59 4.70 2.55
CA ASN A 77 4.63 6.10 2.99
C ASN A 77 6.00 6.49 3.52
N ILE A 78 6.65 5.64 4.34
CA ILE A 78 8.03 5.88 4.82
C ILE A 78 9.00 5.97 3.65
N GLY A 79 8.84 5.10 2.63
CA GLY A 79 9.62 5.20 1.40
C GLY A 79 9.48 6.56 0.70
N LEU A 80 8.28 7.10 0.57
CA LEU A 80 8.04 8.43 -0.02
C LEU A 80 8.60 9.55 0.87
N ILE A 81 8.41 9.46 2.17
CA ILE A 81 8.88 10.43 3.15
C ILE A 81 10.41 10.52 3.12
N ASN A 82 11.11 9.40 3.23
CA ASN A 82 12.56 9.36 3.32
C ASN A 82 13.26 9.67 1.99
N ASN A 83 12.66 9.26 0.87
CA ASN A 83 13.28 9.44 -0.45
C ASN A 83 13.01 10.81 -1.06
N TYR A 84 11.85 11.43 -0.78
CA TYR A 84 11.42 12.62 -1.52
C TYR A 84 11.02 13.79 -0.63
N ILE A 85 10.39 13.57 0.54
CA ILE A 85 9.86 14.69 1.33
C ILE A 85 10.93 15.26 2.26
N ILE A 86 11.53 14.44 3.10
CA ILE A 86 12.54 14.91 4.07
C ILE A 86 13.76 15.51 3.39
N PRO A 87 14.35 14.91 2.31
CA PRO A 87 15.52 15.47 1.66
C PRO A 87 15.28 16.80 0.97
N THR A 88 14.04 17.10 0.59
CA THR A 88 13.69 18.28 -0.21
C THR A 88 13.13 19.44 0.60
N ILE A 89 12.13 19.16 1.44
CA ILE A 89 11.40 20.19 2.19
C ILE A 89 11.43 19.96 3.71
N GLY A 90 12.16 18.97 4.20
CA GLY A 90 12.20 18.63 5.63
C GLY A 90 12.65 19.78 6.53
N GLU A 91 13.57 20.62 6.08
CA GLU A 91 14.10 21.77 6.83
C GLU A 91 13.27 23.06 6.67
N VAL A 92 12.27 23.06 5.78
CA VAL A 92 11.42 24.23 5.54
C VAL A 92 10.52 24.48 6.76
N GLN A 93 10.34 25.76 7.09
CA GLN A 93 9.45 26.19 8.16
C GLN A 93 7.98 25.97 7.78
N LEU A 94 7.16 25.49 8.69
CA LEU A 94 5.73 25.28 8.43
C LEU A 94 5.01 26.59 8.05
N SER A 95 5.47 27.73 8.54
CA SER A 95 4.94 29.05 8.20
C SER A 95 5.18 29.48 6.75
N GLU A 96 6.15 28.86 6.08
CA GLU A 96 6.47 29.15 4.67
C GLU A 96 5.63 28.30 3.70
N ILE A 97 5.02 27.21 4.20
CA ILE A 97 4.25 26.28 3.39
C ILE A 97 2.86 26.86 3.10
N ASN A 98 2.63 27.24 1.87
CA ASN A 98 1.34 27.70 1.35
C ASN A 98 1.02 26.98 0.02
N ASN A 99 -0.14 27.25 -0.59
CA ASN A 99 -0.55 26.59 -1.83
C ASN A 99 0.46 26.82 -2.96
N HIS A 100 0.97 28.05 -3.12
CA HIS A 100 1.98 28.37 -4.15
C HIS A 100 3.29 27.60 -3.94
N PHE A 101 3.74 27.50 -2.66
CA PHE A 101 4.90 26.67 -2.31
C PHE A 101 4.68 25.21 -2.73
N MET A 102 3.50 24.63 -2.44
CA MET A 102 3.19 23.26 -2.79
C MET A 102 3.19 23.01 -4.29
N GLU A 103 2.60 23.91 -5.08
CA GLU A 103 2.60 23.83 -6.54
C GLU A 103 4.01 23.89 -7.13
N LYS A 104 4.84 24.82 -6.63
CA LYS A 104 6.25 24.91 -7.01
C LYS A 104 7.01 23.62 -6.65
N TYR A 105 6.82 23.12 -5.45
CA TYR A 105 7.42 21.87 -4.99
C TYR A 105 7.07 20.69 -5.90
N TYR A 106 5.80 20.54 -6.29
CA TYR A 106 5.37 19.47 -7.22
C TYR A 106 6.00 19.62 -8.60
N SER A 107 6.14 20.84 -9.10
CA SER A 107 6.84 21.13 -10.36
C SER A 107 8.32 20.77 -10.28
N ASP A 108 8.98 21.06 -9.16
CA ASP A 108 10.40 20.77 -8.97
C ASP A 108 10.66 19.27 -8.80
N LEU A 109 9.75 18.53 -8.14
CA LEU A 109 9.81 17.06 -8.06
C LEU A 109 9.88 16.40 -9.43
N LEU A 110 9.13 16.89 -10.43
CA LEU A 110 9.13 16.32 -11.78
C LEU A 110 10.49 16.42 -12.49
N LYS A 111 11.38 17.30 -12.02
CA LYS A 111 12.74 17.51 -12.57
C LYS A 111 13.80 16.69 -11.83
N MET A 112 13.41 16.04 -10.74
CA MET A 112 14.32 15.24 -9.92
C MET A 112 14.43 13.80 -10.42
N PRO A 113 15.61 13.17 -10.28
CA PRO A 113 15.76 11.75 -10.57
C PRO A 113 14.94 10.91 -9.61
N ALA A 114 14.30 9.86 -10.15
CA ALA A 114 13.63 8.87 -9.32
C ALA A 114 14.65 8.02 -8.54
N VAL A 115 14.34 7.70 -7.30
CA VAL A 115 15.21 6.83 -6.49
C VAL A 115 15.23 5.43 -7.10
N LYS A 116 16.42 4.90 -7.32
CA LYS A 116 16.63 3.53 -7.81
C LYS A 116 16.06 2.53 -6.83
N SER A 117 15.29 1.62 -7.34
CA SER A 117 14.77 0.49 -6.59
C SER A 117 14.75 -0.76 -7.47
N SER A 118 14.54 -1.93 -6.87
CA SER A 118 14.34 -3.17 -7.63
C SER A 118 13.15 -3.10 -8.62
N ARG A 119 12.22 -2.19 -8.38
CA ARG A 119 11.07 -1.92 -9.27
C ARG A 119 11.36 -0.86 -10.32
N ASN A 120 12.38 -0.04 -10.12
CA ASN A 120 12.85 1.00 -11.04
C ASN A 120 14.38 0.99 -11.08
N PRO A 121 14.99 0.08 -11.85
CA PRO A 121 16.45 -0.08 -11.93
C PRO A 121 17.13 1.04 -12.74
N ASP A 122 16.39 1.71 -13.63
CA ASP A 122 16.94 2.75 -14.50
C ASP A 122 17.21 4.04 -13.74
N ALA A 123 18.48 4.44 -13.72
CA ALA A 123 18.98 5.60 -12.96
C ALA A 123 18.51 6.95 -13.50
N ASP A 124 18.12 7.00 -14.78
CA ASP A 124 17.96 8.25 -15.52
C ASP A 124 16.49 8.68 -15.66
N LYS A 125 15.55 7.91 -15.08
CA LYS A 125 14.14 8.28 -15.09
C LYS A 125 13.85 9.34 -14.05
N LEU A 126 13.18 10.40 -14.48
CA LEU A 126 12.66 11.43 -13.58
C LEU A 126 11.45 10.91 -12.78
N ILE A 127 11.14 11.60 -11.69
CA ILE A 127 9.92 11.35 -10.90
C ILE A 127 8.70 11.57 -11.80
N THR A 128 7.79 10.58 -11.82
CA THR A 128 6.56 10.67 -12.61
C THR A 128 5.47 11.47 -11.89
N ALA A 129 4.52 12.03 -12.66
CA ALA A 129 3.35 12.69 -12.09
C ALA A 129 2.57 11.76 -11.13
N ALA A 130 2.50 10.46 -11.43
CA ALA A 130 1.90 9.46 -10.53
C ALA A 130 2.59 9.42 -9.15
N THR A 131 3.93 9.47 -9.11
CA THR A 131 4.69 9.53 -7.86
C THR A 131 4.42 10.84 -7.11
N VAL A 132 4.37 11.99 -7.83
CA VAL A 132 4.00 13.27 -7.23
C VAL A 132 2.61 13.21 -6.58
N HIS A 133 1.63 12.58 -7.23
CA HIS A 133 0.31 12.36 -6.65
C HIS A 133 0.34 11.51 -5.37
N GLN A 134 1.23 10.51 -5.28
CA GLN A 134 1.39 9.73 -4.03
C GLN A 134 2.02 10.59 -2.92
N ILE A 135 3.06 11.38 -3.24
CA ILE A 135 3.68 12.32 -2.29
C ILE A 135 2.65 13.35 -1.79
N HIS A 136 1.84 13.91 -2.70
CA HIS A 136 0.74 14.80 -2.35
C HIS A 136 -0.24 14.16 -1.36
N LYS A 137 -0.64 12.89 -1.57
CA LYS A 137 -1.56 12.18 -0.66
C LYS A 137 -1.00 12.12 0.76
N VAL A 138 0.29 11.81 0.90
CA VAL A 138 0.97 11.76 2.21
C VAL A 138 0.98 13.14 2.85
N LEU A 139 1.44 14.18 2.14
CA LEU A 139 1.51 15.55 2.65
C LEU A 139 0.13 16.12 2.98
N ARG A 140 -0.86 15.91 2.10
CA ARG A 140 -2.24 16.35 2.35
C ARG A 140 -2.82 15.71 3.60
N SER A 141 -2.56 14.43 3.82
CA SER A 141 -3.00 13.73 5.03
C SER A 141 -2.26 14.25 6.27
N CYS A 142 -0.94 14.45 6.18
CA CYS A 142 -0.12 15.00 7.24
C CYS A 142 -0.57 16.41 7.64
N PHE A 143 -0.73 17.32 6.70
CA PHE A 143 -1.18 18.69 6.98
C PHE A 143 -2.63 18.74 7.49
N ARG A 144 -3.51 17.85 6.99
CA ARG A 144 -4.86 17.72 7.54
C ARG A 144 -4.84 17.30 9.01
N GLN A 145 -3.92 16.40 9.38
CA GLN A 145 -3.75 16.00 10.76
C GLN A 145 -3.12 17.11 11.60
N ALA A 146 -2.18 17.88 11.05
CA ALA A 146 -1.61 19.05 11.70
C ALA A 146 -2.66 20.12 12.01
N VAL A 147 -3.64 20.33 11.12
CA VAL A 147 -4.78 21.22 11.39
C VAL A 147 -5.65 20.69 12.53
N LYS A 148 -5.92 19.37 12.57
CA LYS A 148 -6.66 18.75 13.69
C LYS A 148 -5.93 18.84 15.03
N TRP A 149 -4.60 18.93 15.00
CA TRP A 149 -3.76 19.09 16.20
C TRP A 149 -3.48 20.57 16.55
N ASP A 150 -4.16 21.50 15.90
CA ASP A 150 -3.96 22.96 16.05
C ASP A 150 -2.51 23.43 15.82
N MET A 151 -1.74 22.67 15.03
CA MET A 151 -0.37 23.02 14.63
C MET A 151 -0.31 23.91 13.38
N MET A 152 -1.38 23.92 12.58
CA MET A 152 -1.55 24.73 11.37
C MET A 152 -2.98 25.24 11.26
N ASP A 153 -3.16 26.47 10.79
CA ASP A 153 -4.48 27.08 10.62
C ASP A 153 -5.25 26.48 9.44
N ARG A 154 -4.55 26.04 8.39
CA ARG A 154 -5.13 25.45 7.18
C ARG A 154 -4.20 24.43 6.55
N ASN A 155 -4.76 23.55 5.74
CA ASN A 155 -4.00 22.59 4.97
C ASN A 155 -3.57 23.17 3.62
N PRO A 156 -2.26 23.45 3.39
CA PRO A 156 -1.78 24.09 2.16
C PRO A 156 -1.83 23.17 0.93
N ALA A 157 -2.02 21.87 1.10
CA ALA A 157 -2.10 20.91 0.01
C ALA A 157 -3.54 20.71 -0.51
N THR A 158 -4.58 21.25 0.17
CA THR A 158 -5.97 20.95 -0.21
C THR A 158 -6.29 21.47 -1.61
N ASP A 159 -5.93 22.74 -1.90
CA ASP A 159 -6.29 23.43 -3.15
C ASP A 159 -5.07 23.61 -4.08
N ALA A 160 -3.96 22.92 -3.77
CA ALA A 160 -2.77 22.98 -4.60
C ALA A 160 -2.97 22.20 -5.91
N THR A 161 -2.66 22.86 -7.04
CA THR A 161 -2.75 22.27 -8.37
C THR A 161 -1.71 21.17 -8.55
N LEU A 162 -2.16 19.99 -8.96
CA LEU A 162 -1.29 18.86 -9.23
C LEU A 162 -0.89 18.78 -10.70
N PRO A 163 0.30 18.22 -11.00
CA PRO A 163 0.66 17.88 -12.38
C PRO A 163 -0.39 16.99 -13.02
N LYS A 164 -0.73 17.27 -14.28
CA LYS A 164 -1.65 16.41 -15.03
C LYS A 164 -1.08 15.01 -15.15
N TYR A 165 -1.89 14.04 -14.80
CA TYR A 165 -1.57 12.62 -14.91
C TYR A 165 -2.69 11.94 -15.67
N LYS A 166 -2.37 11.41 -16.82
CA LYS A 166 -3.26 10.52 -17.56
C LYS A 166 -2.83 9.09 -17.24
N ALA A 167 -3.66 8.36 -16.53
CA ALA A 167 -3.45 6.93 -16.36
C ALA A 167 -3.49 6.27 -17.75
N GLU A 168 -2.52 5.41 -18.04
CA GLU A 168 -2.59 4.59 -19.24
C GLU A 168 -3.82 3.69 -19.12
N GLU A 169 -4.66 3.71 -20.15
CA GLU A 169 -5.77 2.77 -20.26
C GLU A 169 -5.15 1.39 -20.46
N ARG A 170 -5.34 0.53 -19.48
CA ARG A 170 -4.87 -0.85 -19.56
C ARG A 170 -5.87 -1.67 -20.35
N GLU A 171 -5.36 -2.45 -21.27
CA GLU A 171 -6.16 -3.45 -21.94
C GLU A 171 -6.73 -4.45 -20.92
N ILE A 172 -7.91 -4.97 -21.22
CA ILE A 172 -8.61 -5.97 -20.44
C ILE A 172 -8.90 -7.14 -21.37
N TRP A 173 -8.55 -8.34 -20.95
CA TRP A 173 -8.87 -9.54 -21.73
C TRP A 173 -10.38 -9.77 -21.76
N THR A 174 -10.86 -10.28 -22.89
CA THR A 174 -12.19 -10.86 -22.95
C THR A 174 -12.21 -12.25 -22.28
N ALA A 175 -13.40 -12.82 -22.09
CA ALA A 175 -13.50 -14.18 -21.55
C ALA A 175 -12.86 -15.21 -22.48
N GLU A 176 -12.97 -15.02 -23.78
CA GLU A 176 -12.38 -15.87 -24.83
C GLU A 176 -10.84 -15.83 -24.77
N MET A 177 -10.24 -14.63 -24.63
CA MET A 177 -8.78 -14.47 -24.47
C MET A 177 -8.29 -15.15 -23.18
N LEU A 178 -9.08 -15.07 -22.09
CA LEU A 178 -8.72 -15.75 -20.86
C LEU A 178 -8.79 -17.28 -21.03
N MET A 179 -9.81 -17.80 -21.71
CA MET A 179 -9.90 -19.24 -22.01
C MET A 179 -8.72 -19.70 -22.89
N GLN A 180 -8.36 -18.95 -23.94
CA GLN A 180 -7.17 -19.20 -24.74
C GLN A 180 -5.90 -19.28 -23.86
N ALA A 181 -5.74 -18.34 -22.94
CA ALA A 181 -4.60 -18.32 -22.02
C ALA A 181 -4.59 -19.54 -21.06
N ILE A 182 -5.76 -19.96 -20.59
CA ILE A 182 -5.90 -21.16 -19.72
C ILE A 182 -5.53 -22.42 -20.49
N ASP A 183 -6.02 -22.58 -21.71
CA ASP A 183 -5.79 -23.76 -22.55
C ASP A 183 -4.32 -23.88 -22.96
N ALA A 184 -3.67 -22.75 -23.26
CA ALA A 184 -2.23 -22.70 -23.61
C ALA A 184 -1.30 -22.79 -22.39
N CYS A 185 -1.86 -22.70 -21.15
CA CYS A 185 -1.08 -22.66 -19.92
C CYS A 185 -0.67 -24.06 -19.47
N GLU A 186 0.63 -24.34 -19.50
CA GLU A 186 1.22 -25.58 -18.98
C GLU A 186 1.55 -25.51 -17.49
N ASN A 187 1.66 -24.29 -16.94
CA ASN A 187 2.01 -24.07 -15.55
C ASN A 187 0.79 -24.21 -14.63
N LYS A 188 0.78 -25.24 -13.80
CA LYS A 188 -0.35 -25.56 -12.91
C LYS A 188 -0.73 -24.40 -11.97
N TRP A 189 0.27 -23.70 -11.41
CA TRP A 189 0.02 -22.59 -10.49
C TRP A 189 -0.63 -21.40 -11.18
N LEU A 190 -0.18 -21.09 -12.40
CA LEU A 190 -0.80 -20.04 -13.20
C LEU A 190 -2.20 -20.44 -13.65
N LYS A 191 -2.42 -21.71 -14.01
CA LYS A 191 -3.74 -22.22 -14.40
C LYS A 191 -4.76 -22.08 -13.27
N VAL A 192 -4.40 -22.48 -12.05
CA VAL A 192 -5.23 -22.25 -10.85
C VAL A 192 -5.42 -20.77 -10.57
N ALA A 193 -4.37 -19.95 -10.74
CA ALA A 193 -4.46 -18.51 -10.58
C ALA A 193 -5.48 -17.86 -11.54
N PHE A 194 -5.49 -18.28 -12.80
CA PHE A 194 -6.47 -17.83 -13.79
C PHE A 194 -7.89 -18.22 -13.42
N HIS A 195 -8.10 -19.48 -13.06
CA HIS A 195 -9.41 -19.97 -12.63
C HIS A 195 -9.95 -19.20 -11.41
N LEU A 196 -9.14 -19.03 -10.38
CA LEU A 196 -9.56 -18.32 -9.18
C LEU A 196 -9.71 -16.79 -9.41
N ALA A 197 -8.86 -16.19 -10.25
CA ALA A 197 -9.01 -14.78 -10.61
C ALA A 197 -10.35 -14.52 -11.32
N PHE A 198 -10.77 -15.44 -12.18
CA PHE A 198 -12.03 -15.33 -12.91
C PHE A 198 -13.24 -15.74 -12.08
N ALA A 199 -13.20 -16.87 -11.40
CA ALA A 199 -14.33 -17.38 -10.61
C ALA A 199 -14.55 -16.55 -9.34
N ALA A 200 -13.49 -16.25 -8.58
CA ALA A 200 -13.57 -15.64 -7.26
C ALA A 200 -13.07 -14.18 -7.21
N THR A 201 -12.66 -13.60 -8.34
CA THR A 201 -12.18 -12.21 -8.43
C THR A 201 -11.08 -11.86 -7.43
N VAL A 202 -10.19 -12.81 -7.13
CA VAL A 202 -9.12 -12.66 -6.14
C VAL A 202 -8.04 -11.68 -6.59
N ARG A 203 -7.46 -10.93 -5.64
CA ARG A 203 -6.21 -10.19 -5.84
C ARG A 203 -5.04 -11.16 -5.72
N ILE A 204 -3.90 -10.80 -6.32
CA ILE A 204 -2.70 -11.67 -6.24
C ILE A 204 -2.28 -11.97 -4.79
N GLY A 205 -2.35 -11.01 -3.89
CA GLY A 205 -2.04 -11.23 -2.48
C GLY A 205 -3.04 -12.16 -1.78
N GLU A 206 -4.33 -12.04 -2.08
CA GLU A 206 -5.39 -12.92 -1.59
C GLU A 206 -5.19 -14.35 -2.11
N LEU A 207 -4.92 -14.51 -3.42
CA LEU A 207 -4.60 -15.80 -4.03
C LEU A 207 -3.44 -16.50 -3.32
N LEU A 208 -2.34 -15.77 -3.09
CA LEU A 208 -1.13 -16.32 -2.46
C LEU A 208 -1.31 -16.60 -0.96
N GLY A 209 -2.29 -15.96 -0.32
CA GLY A 209 -2.64 -16.14 1.09
C GLY A 209 -3.78 -17.12 1.33
N LEU A 210 -4.33 -17.74 0.27
CA LEU A 210 -5.41 -18.70 0.41
C LEU A 210 -4.88 -20.01 1.03
N THR A 211 -5.56 -20.46 2.06
CA THR A 211 -5.19 -21.65 2.84
C THR A 211 -6.26 -22.74 2.74
N TRP A 212 -5.89 -24.00 2.97
CA TRP A 212 -6.80 -25.13 2.85
C TRP A 212 -7.97 -25.12 3.84
N ASP A 213 -7.81 -24.47 4.99
CA ASP A 213 -8.90 -24.23 5.97
C ASP A 213 -9.94 -23.21 5.49
N CYS A 214 -9.66 -22.50 4.40
CA CYS A 214 -10.53 -21.49 3.81
C CYS A 214 -11.26 -21.96 2.56
N VAL A 215 -11.30 -23.26 2.27
CA VAL A 215 -12.01 -23.80 1.11
C VAL A 215 -12.87 -24.99 1.51
N ASP A 216 -14.04 -25.08 0.89
CA ASP A 216 -14.85 -26.29 0.94
C ASP A 216 -15.00 -26.84 -0.50
N ILE A 217 -14.28 -27.90 -0.75
CA ILE A 217 -14.20 -28.62 -2.03
C ILE A 217 -14.55 -30.08 -1.85
N SER A 218 -15.39 -30.40 -0.84
CA SER A 218 -15.91 -31.76 -0.60
C SER A 218 -16.78 -32.21 -1.76
N GLU A 219 -16.87 -33.52 -1.96
CA GLU A 219 -17.72 -34.11 -2.99
C GLU A 219 -19.17 -33.65 -2.84
N GLU A 220 -19.66 -33.58 -1.60
CA GLU A 220 -21.00 -33.09 -1.28
C GLU A 220 -21.15 -31.61 -1.72
N ALA A 221 -20.19 -30.72 -1.34
CA ALA A 221 -20.24 -29.31 -1.72
C ALA A 221 -20.19 -29.13 -3.24
N ILE A 222 -19.43 -29.93 -3.96
CA ILE A 222 -19.36 -29.89 -5.43
C ILE A 222 -20.66 -30.35 -6.06
N SER A 223 -21.22 -31.48 -5.60
CA SER A 223 -22.47 -32.04 -6.15
C SER A 223 -23.66 -31.11 -5.95
N GLU A 224 -23.67 -30.35 -4.86
CA GLU A 224 -24.70 -29.34 -4.54
C GLU A 224 -24.42 -27.98 -5.09
N ASN A 225 -23.35 -27.77 -5.90
CA ASN A 225 -22.90 -26.48 -6.42
C ASN A 225 -22.65 -25.41 -5.34
N ARG A 226 -22.22 -25.84 -4.16
CA ARG A 226 -21.88 -24.95 -3.03
C ARG A 226 -20.40 -24.98 -2.61
N ALA A 227 -19.54 -25.56 -3.45
CA ALA A 227 -18.10 -25.44 -3.26
C ALA A 227 -17.69 -23.97 -3.21
N TYR A 228 -16.79 -23.59 -2.28
CA TYR A 228 -16.42 -22.20 -2.10
C TYR A 228 -14.97 -21.99 -1.70
N VAL A 229 -14.51 -20.74 -1.87
CA VAL A 229 -13.32 -20.20 -1.25
C VAL A 229 -13.71 -19.04 -0.33
N PHE A 230 -13.13 -19.00 0.88
CA PHE A 230 -13.29 -17.92 1.83
C PHE A 230 -12.01 -17.06 1.86
N ILE A 231 -12.13 -15.83 1.43
CA ILE A 231 -11.01 -14.90 1.28
C ILE A 231 -10.94 -14.06 2.54
N ASN A 232 -10.01 -14.36 3.44
CA ASN A 232 -9.82 -13.68 4.72
C ASN A 232 -8.33 -13.45 5.07
N LYS A 233 -7.43 -13.81 4.16
CA LYS A 233 -5.99 -13.68 4.34
C LYS A 233 -5.34 -13.21 3.04
N GLN A 234 -4.16 -12.62 3.16
CA GLN A 234 -3.33 -12.26 2.01
C GLN A 234 -1.84 -12.39 2.34
N VAL A 235 -1.04 -12.75 1.34
CA VAL A 235 0.43 -12.69 1.44
C VAL A 235 0.91 -11.39 0.83
N GLU A 236 1.75 -10.66 1.56
CA GLU A 236 2.34 -9.42 1.13
C GLU A 236 3.84 -9.39 1.44
N ARG A 237 4.60 -8.64 0.64
CA ARG A 237 6.01 -8.38 0.89
C ARG A 237 6.16 -6.96 1.44
N VAL A 238 6.71 -6.85 2.64
CA VAL A 238 6.89 -5.60 3.39
C VAL A 238 8.32 -5.50 3.92
N SER A 239 8.77 -4.31 4.34
CA SER A 239 10.04 -4.16 5.03
C SER A 239 9.97 -4.80 6.42
N LYS A 240 11.11 -5.30 6.91
CA LYS A 240 11.23 -5.79 8.30
C LYS A 240 10.97 -4.66 9.28
N GLU A 241 11.52 -3.48 8.99
CA GLU A 241 11.33 -2.26 9.76
C GLU A 241 9.84 -1.93 9.97
N ALA A 242 9.02 -2.01 8.90
CA ALA A 242 7.59 -1.75 9.02
C ALA A 242 6.86 -2.77 9.90
N VAL A 243 7.30 -4.03 9.90
CA VAL A 243 6.74 -5.08 10.77
C VAL A 243 7.10 -4.82 12.22
N GLU A 244 8.35 -4.44 12.48
CA GLU A 244 8.87 -4.13 13.83
C GLU A 244 8.23 -2.85 14.39
N GLU A 245 8.22 -1.75 13.62
CA GLU A 245 7.67 -0.46 14.04
C GLU A 245 6.15 -0.48 14.32
N LEU A 246 5.41 -1.36 13.67
CA LEU A 246 3.97 -1.52 13.89
C LEU A 246 3.62 -2.74 14.77
N ASP A 247 4.58 -3.26 15.55
CA ASP A 247 4.36 -4.40 16.45
C ASP A 247 3.63 -5.58 15.77
N SER A 248 4.00 -5.87 14.52
CA SER A 248 3.36 -6.92 13.71
C SER A 248 1.85 -6.76 13.52
N LYS A 249 1.34 -5.54 13.53
CA LYS A 249 -0.09 -5.23 13.32
C LYS A 249 -0.66 -5.91 12.08
N GLU A 250 -1.79 -6.58 12.22
CA GLU A 250 -2.45 -7.35 11.15
C GLU A 250 -1.67 -8.59 10.65
N VAL A 251 -0.46 -8.86 11.16
CA VAL A 251 0.38 -9.98 10.72
C VAL A 251 -0.02 -11.25 11.49
N ILE A 252 -0.38 -12.30 10.75
CA ILE A 252 -0.68 -13.64 11.28
C ILE A 252 0.61 -14.44 11.37
N LEU A 253 1.45 -14.36 10.34
CA LEU A 253 2.69 -15.14 10.21
C LEU A 253 3.73 -14.39 9.40
N ILE A 254 4.98 -14.49 9.82
CA ILE A 254 6.15 -14.00 9.08
C ILE A 254 6.86 -15.22 8.48
N PHE A 255 6.90 -15.29 7.15
CA PHE A 255 7.62 -16.37 6.47
C PHE A 255 9.13 -16.18 6.57
N PRO A 256 9.91 -17.24 6.82
CA PRO A 256 11.35 -17.14 6.90
C PRO A 256 11.97 -16.63 5.59
N SER A 257 12.96 -15.74 5.72
CA SER A 257 13.68 -15.20 4.57
C SER A 257 14.78 -16.15 4.14
N GLN A 258 14.80 -16.52 2.85
CA GLN A 258 15.84 -17.37 2.28
C GLN A 258 17.25 -16.69 2.27
N ARG A 259 17.31 -15.37 2.40
CA ARG A 259 18.57 -14.61 2.43
C ARG A 259 18.69 -13.83 3.73
N LYS A 260 19.79 -14.01 4.46
CA LYS A 260 20.04 -13.36 5.77
C LYS A 260 19.95 -11.83 5.72
N ASN A 261 20.38 -11.21 4.62
CA ASN A 261 20.46 -9.75 4.48
C ASN A 261 19.26 -9.11 3.77
N ASN A 262 18.15 -9.82 3.61
CA ASN A 262 16.94 -9.21 3.04
C ASN A 262 16.35 -8.16 3.99
N LYS A 263 16.17 -6.95 3.47
CA LYS A 263 15.46 -5.87 4.17
C LYS A 263 13.94 -6.08 4.19
N THR A 264 13.43 -7.03 3.39
CA THR A 264 12.00 -7.31 3.29
C THR A 264 11.69 -8.76 3.66
N VAL A 265 10.49 -8.97 4.19
CA VAL A 265 9.92 -10.29 4.49
C VAL A 265 8.58 -10.46 3.77
N ARG A 266 8.14 -11.71 3.63
CA ARG A 266 6.75 -12.01 3.27
C ARG A 266 5.98 -12.27 4.54
N VAL A 267 4.77 -11.71 4.61
CA VAL A 267 3.87 -11.89 5.75
C VAL A 267 2.54 -12.42 5.26
N LEU A 268 1.94 -13.33 6.01
CA LEU A 268 0.53 -13.65 5.93
C LEU A 268 -0.20 -12.70 6.87
N LYS A 269 -1.20 -12.00 6.37
CA LYS A 269 -1.91 -10.99 7.17
C LYS A 269 -3.41 -10.99 6.87
N THR A 270 -4.18 -10.41 7.78
CA THR A 270 -5.60 -10.14 7.57
C THR A 270 -5.82 -9.06 6.49
N PRO A 271 -6.97 -9.03 5.83
CA PRO A 271 -7.36 -7.92 4.97
C PRO A 271 -7.47 -6.61 5.76
N LYS A 272 -7.35 -5.49 5.06
CA LYS A 272 -7.39 -4.15 5.69
C LYS A 272 -8.77 -3.77 6.26
N THR A 273 -9.85 -4.34 5.72
CA THR A 273 -11.23 -4.02 6.10
C THR A 273 -12.05 -5.30 6.16
N ASP A 274 -13.01 -5.36 7.07
CA ASP A 274 -13.94 -6.49 7.24
C ASP A 274 -14.73 -6.77 5.95
N THR A 275 -15.04 -5.73 5.16
CA THR A 275 -15.70 -5.87 3.86
C THR A 275 -14.83 -6.57 2.79
N SER A 276 -13.55 -6.75 3.04
CA SER A 276 -12.66 -7.53 2.17
C SER A 276 -12.76 -9.02 2.41
N GLU A 277 -13.25 -9.43 3.58
CA GLU A 277 -13.55 -10.83 3.88
C GLU A 277 -14.82 -11.24 3.15
N ARG A 278 -14.72 -12.33 2.39
CA ARG A 278 -15.83 -12.78 1.57
C ARG A 278 -15.77 -14.27 1.26
N LYS A 279 -16.93 -14.90 1.28
CA LYS A 279 -17.15 -16.23 0.77
C LYS A 279 -17.57 -16.13 -0.70
N VAL A 280 -16.89 -16.87 -1.56
CA VAL A 280 -17.21 -16.90 -3.00
C VAL A 280 -17.39 -18.35 -3.43
N TYR A 281 -18.56 -18.66 -3.96
CA TYR A 281 -18.83 -19.96 -4.54
C TYR A 281 -18.11 -20.13 -5.85
N ILE A 282 -17.54 -21.32 -6.07
CA ILE A 282 -16.73 -21.64 -7.25
C ILE A 282 -17.37 -22.78 -8.04
N PRO A 283 -17.24 -22.79 -9.37
CA PRO A 283 -17.69 -23.90 -10.20
C PRO A 283 -16.96 -25.20 -9.86
N GLY A 284 -17.63 -26.34 -10.05
CA GLY A 284 -17.09 -27.66 -9.74
C GLY A 284 -15.76 -27.98 -10.42
N PHE A 285 -15.55 -27.51 -11.66
CA PHE A 285 -14.27 -27.70 -12.34
C PHE A 285 -13.11 -26.93 -11.69
N VAL A 286 -13.38 -25.78 -11.06
CA VAL A 286 -12.37 -25.03 -10.29
C VAL A 286 -12.07 -25.75 -8.99
N ALA A 287 -13.10 -26.31 -8.32
CA ALA A 287 -12.92 -27.14 -7.15
C ALA A 287 -12.08 -28.38 -7.48
N GLN A 288 -12.31 -29.02 -8.63
CA GLN A 288 -11.51 -30.16 -9.08
C GLN A 288 -10.04 -29.78 -9.29
N CYS A 289 -9.74 -28.61 -9.88
CA CYS A 289 -8.36 -28.14 -9.98
C CYS A 289 -7.68 -27.97 -8.60
N LEU A 290 -8.44 -27.57 -7.58
CA LEU A 290 -7.91 -27.45 -6.21
C LEU A 290 -7.70 -28.83 -5.59
N ILE A 291 -8.56 -29.82 -5.84
CA ILE A 291 -8.39 -31.20 -5.39
C ILE A 291 -7.11 -31.81 -5.98
N ASP A 292 -6.87 -31.60 -7.28
CA ASP A 292 -5.68 -32.10 -7.96
C ASP A 292 -4.40 -31.50 -7.35
N ILE A 293 -4.39 -30.18 -7.09
CA ILE A 293 -3.29 -29.49 -6.39
C ILE A 293 -3.09 -30.05 -4.97
N LYS A 294 -4.19 -30.28 -4.24
CA LYS A 294 -4.10 -30.82 -2.88
C LYS A 294 -3.44 -32.19 -2.87
N LYS A 295 -3.88 -33.08 -3.76
CA LYS A 295 -3.32 -34.43 -3.90
C LYS A 295 -1.82 -34.39 -4.18
N GLU A 296 -1.39 -33.58 -5.15
CA GLU A 296 0.04 -33.42 -5.44
C GLU A 296 0.83 -32.84 -4.25
N GLN A 297 0.26 -31.87 -3.51
CA GLN A 297 0.92 -31.33 -2.32
C GLN A 297 1.03 -32.37 -1.22
N ASP A 298 0.02 -33.19 -1.01
CA ASP A 298 0.04 -34.24 0.02
C ASP A 298 1.09 -35.32 -0.34
N GLU A 299 1.24 -35.69 -1.62
CA GLU A 299 2.31 -36.60 -2.11
C GLU A 299 3.71 -35.97 -1.85
N VAL A 300 3.88 -34.66 -2.12
CA VAL A 300 5.15 -33.97 -1.86
C VAL A 300 5.45 -33.87 -0.36
N LYS A 301 4.43 -33.63 0.48
CA LYS A 301 4.58 -33.60 1.93
C LYS A 301 5.05 -34.97 2.46
N GLU A 302 4.44 -36.04 1.97
CA GLU A 302 4.82 -37.42 2.35
C GLU A 302 6.27 -37.70 1.92
N ALA A 303 6.65 -37.36 0.69
CA ALA A 303 7.99 -37.60 0.15
C ALA A 303 9.10 -36.84 0.88
N LEU A 304 8.85 -35.57 1.27
CA LEU A 304 9.85 -34.71 1.91
C LEU A 304 9.84 -34.81 3.44
N GLY A 305 8.78 -35.29 4.05
CA GLY A 305 8.65 -35.44 5.50
C GLY A 305 9.01 -34.13 6.25
N SER A 306 10.03 -34.18 7.10
CA SER A 306 10.45 -33.03 7.92
C SER A 306 11.07 -31.86 7.15
N GLU A 307 11.43 -32.05 5.88
CA GLU A 307 11.93 -30.95 5.02
C GLU A 307 10.80 -30.05 4.50
N TYR A 308 9.56 -30.52 4.51
CA TYR A 308 8.40 -29.72 4.16
C TYR A 308 7.90 -28.92 5.36
N THR A 309 7.85 -27.59 5.22
CA THR A 309 7.23 -26.73 6.24
C THR A 309 5.79 -26.42 5.84
N ASP A 310 4.84 -27.01 6.55
CA ASP A 310 3.42 -26.82 6.22
C ASP A 310 2.85 -25.52 6.80
N TYR A 311 2.61 -24.54 5.93
CA TYR A 311 1.89 -23.31 6.25
C TYR A 311 0.42 -23.35 5.82
N ASN A 312 -0.09 -24.53 5.48
CA ASN A 312 -1.47 -24.74 5.03
C ASN A 312 -1.86 -23.94 3.77
N LEU A 313 -0.88 -23.46 2.98
CA LEU A 313 -1.12 -22.65 1.79
C LEU A 313 -1.51 -23.51 0.58
N ILE A 314 -2.49 -23.04 -0.21
CA ILE A 314 -2.83 -23.64 -1.50
C ILE A 314 -1.70 -23.33 -2.51
N MET A 315 -1.26 -22.08 -2.58
CA MET A 315 -0.20 -21.63 -3.50
C MET A 315 1.18 -21.77 -2.84
N ALA A 316 1.61 -23.00 -2.61
CA ALA A 316 2.88 -23.32 -1.96
C ALA A 316 3.92 -23.86 -2.95
N THR A 317 5.21 -23.57 -2.66
CA THR A 317 6.35 -24.20 -3.34
C THR A 317 6.52 -25.66 -2.88
N THR A 318 7.42 -26.41 -3.50
CA THR A 318 7.78 -27.79 -3.12
C THR A 318 8.13 -27.92 -1.63
N PHE A 319 8.69 -26.88 -1.01
CA PHE A 319 9.05 -26.89 0.42
C PHE A 319 8.01 -26.19 1.32
N GLY A 320 6.80 -25.96 0.84
CA GLY A 320 5.69 -25.37 1.61
C GLY A 320 5.69 -23.84 1.70
N MET A 321 6.73 -23.16 1.21
CA MET A 321 6.79 -21.69 1.23
C MET A 321 5.80 -21.08 0.24
N PRO A 322 5.24 -19.87 0.52
CA PRO A 322 4.34 -19.22 -0.42
C PRO A 322 5.03 -18.97 -1.76
N ILE A 323 4.31 -19.20 -2.87
CA ILE A 323 4.77 -18.86 -4.22
C ILE A 323 4.99 -17.34 -4.29
N ASN A 324 6.00 -16.93 -5.07
CA ASN A 324 6.25 -15.50 -5.26
C ASN A 324 5.27 -14.93 -6.32
N GLY A 325 4.65 -13.81 -6.04
CA GLY A 325 3.79 -13.12 -7.01
C GLY A 325 4.51 -12.72 -8.31
N SER A 326 5.85 -12.50 -8.27
CA SER A 326 6.65 -12.31 -9.48
C SER A 326 6.68 -13.57 -10.35
N TYR A 327 6.76 -14.76 -9.75
CA TYR A 327 6.72 -16.01 -10.50
C TYR A 327 5.42 -16.14 -11.30
N ILE A 328 4.27 -15.88 -10.69
CA ILE A 328 2.98 -15.91 -11.41
C ILE A 328 2.96 -14.90 -12.57
N ARG A 329 3.50 -13.69 -12.34
CA ARG A 329 3.62 -12.66 -13.39
C ARG A 329 4.52 -13.12 -14.54
N ASP A 330 5.68 -13.68 -14.22
CA ASP A 330 6.64 -14.15 -15.22
C ASP A 330 6.07 -15.30 -16.05
N GLN A 331 5.33 -16.23 -15.42
CA GLN A 331 4.63 -17.30 -16.17
C GLN A 331 3.49 -16.74 -17.03
N MET A 332 2.73 -15.77 -16.52
CA MET A 332 1.68 -15.08 -17.28
C MET A 332 2.26 -14.38 -18.52
N GLN A 333 3.40 -13.69 -18.39
CA GLN A 333 4.06 -13.03 -19.50
C GLN A 333 4.52 -14.04 -20.58
N LYS A 334 4.94 -15.24 -20.19
CA LYS A 334 5.27 -16.30 -21.16
C LYS A 334 4.05 -16.73 -21.98
N VAL A 335 2.88 -16.88 -21.33
CA VAL A 335 1.63 -17.21 -22.02
C VAL A 335 1.20 -16.07 -22.95
N ILE A 336 1.26 -14.83 -22.47
CA ILE A 336 0.97 -13.63 -23.27
C ILE A 336 1.82 -13.61 -24.56
N ASN A 337 3.12 -13.80 -24.43
CA ASN A 337 4.04 -13.78 -25.56
C ASN A 337 3.84 -14.98 -26.50
N LYS A 338 3.55 -16.17 -25.98
CA LYS A 338 3.32 -17.39 -26.77
C LYS A 338 2.06 -17.29 -27.61
N GLU A 339 0.99 -16.73 -27.03
CA GLU A 339 -0.34 -16.67 -27.64
C GLU A 339 -0.63 -15.34 -28.36
N GLY A 340 0.30 -14.38 -28.32
CA GLY A 340 0.11 -13.06 -28.91
C GLY A 340 -1.03 -12.25 -28.27
N LEU A 341 -1.31 -12.50 -26.98
CA LEU A 341 -2.37 -11.81 -26.25
C LEU A 341 -1.95 -10.39 -25.86
N PRO A 342 -2.91 -9.48 -25.66
CA PRO A 342 -2.63 -8.15 -25.13
C PRO A 342 -1.90 -8.20 -23.78
N ASP A 343 -0.94 -7.31 -23.56
CA ASP A 343 -0.18 -7.24 -22.32
C ASP A 343 -1.07 -6.69 -21.18
N VAL A 344 -1.37 -7.55 -20.22
CA VAL A 344 -2.19 -7.23 -19.06
C VAL A 344 -1.51 -7.67 -17.78
N VAL A 345 -1.84 -7.02 -16.68
CA VAL A 345 -1.39 -7.44 -15.34
C VAL A 345 -2.42 -8.36 -14.69
N PHE A 346 -2.00 -9.20 -13.74
CA PHE A 346 -2.90 -10.12 -13.04
C PHE A 346 -4.16 -9.44 -12.48
N HIS A 347 -4.04 -8.20 -12.01
CA HIS A 347 -5.20 -7.44 -11.51
C HIS A 347 -6.25 -7.14 -12.58
N SER A 348 -5.85 -7.05 -13.86
CA SER A 348 -6.78 -6.83 -14.98
C SER A 348 -7.75 -8.01 -15.17
N LEU A 349 -7.36 -9.23 -14.80
CA LEU A 349 -8.23 -10.42 -14.85
C LEU A 349 -9.46 -10.28 -13.95
N ARG A 350 -9.32 -9.55 -12.85
CA ARG A 350 -10.46 -9.21 -11.98
C ARG A 350 -11.47 -8.30 -12.71
N HIS A 351 -10.99 -7.35 -13.52
CA HIS A 351 -11.86 -6.51 -14.35
C HIS A 351 -12.56 -7.36 -15.42
N THR A 352 -11.83 -8.28 -16.08
CA THR A 352 -12.41 -9.27 -17.01
C THR A 352 -13.57 -10.01 -16.35
N SER A 353 -13.35 -10.58 -15.15
CA SER A 353 -14.37 -11.32 -14.41
C SER A 353 -15.59 -10.47 -14.08
N VAL A 354 -15.39 -9.27 -13.53
CA VAL A 354 -16.48 -8.37 -13.15
C VAL A 354 -17.29 -7.96 -14.38
N THR A 355 -16.63 -7.56 -15.47
CA THR A 355 -17.28 -7.16 -16.72
C THR A 355 -18.10 -8.30 -17.32
N TYR A 356 -17.57 -9.54 -17.30
CA TYR A 356 -18.25 -10.72 -17.80
C TYR A 356 -19.50 -11.05 -16.98
N LYS A 357 -19.37 -11.07 -15.63
CA LYS A 357 -20.49 -11.33 -14.72
C LYS A 357 -21.57 -10.26 -14.82
N LEU A 358 -21.18 -9.01 -14.98
CA LEU A 358 -22.13 -7.90 -15.18
C LEU A 358 -22.94 -8.07 -16.48
N LYS A 359 -22.29 -8.52 -17.57
CA LYS A 359 -22.99 -8.83 -18.81
C LYS A 359 -23.99 -9.98 -18.66
N LEU A 360 -23.61 -11.03 -17.91
CA LEU A 360 -24.47 -12.19 -17.66
C LEU A 360 -25.68 -11.85 -16.78
N SER A 361 -25.54 -10.94 -15.81
CA SER A 361 -26.64 -10.52 -14.92
C SER A 361 -27.58 -9.46 -15.56
N GLY A 362 -27.34 -9.05 -16.81
CA GLY A 362 -28.11 -8.00 -17.45
C GLY A 362 -27.88 -6.59 -16.87
N GLY A 363 -26.80 -6.41 -16.10
CA GLY A 363 -26.44 -5.14 -15.48
C GLY A 363 -26.81 -5.05 -13.99
N ASP A 364 -27.44 -6.07 -13.41
CA ASP A 364 -27.65 -6.18 -11.97
C ASP A 364 -26.39 -6.69 -11.27
N ILE A 365 -25.95 -5.95 -10.24
CA ILE A 365 -24.83 -6.32 -9.34
C ILE A 365 -25.35 -6.52 -7.92
#